data_01c67b28c7bbf3c53faa700d285d2336
#
_entry.id   01c67b28c7bbf3c53faa700d285d2336
#
_cell.length_a   1.000
_cell.length_b   1.000
_cell.length_c   1.000
_cell.angle_alpha   90.00
_cell.angle_beta   90.00
_cell.angle_gamma   90.00
#
_symmetry.space_group_name_H-M   'P 1'
#
loop_
_entity.id
_entity.type
_entity.pdbx_description
1 polymer ?
#
loop_
_entity_poly.entity_id
_entity_poly.type
_entity_poly.pdbx_seq_one_letter_code
_entity_poly.pdbx_strand_id
1 'polypeptide(L)'
;MQWIKVFTDIFANPKIKILLKERDGDTFFRVWIQLLTIAGQCMQEGKLMISENNPMTVHELATIIHKTDAKMENILNKLIHLEMLIYQEITYIIKNWYKY
;
A
#
# COMPACT_ATOMS: atom_id res chain seq x y z
N MET A 1 -5.68 -4.88 -14.34
CA MET A 1 -6.50 -3.64 -14.20
C MET A 1 -5.76 -2.46 -14.78
N GLN A 2 -6.45 -1.65 -15.55
CA GLN A 2 -5.85 -0.44 -16.11
C GLN A 2 -5.98 0.78 -15.21
N TRP A 3 -6.88 0.72 -14.24
CA TRP A 3 -7.11 1.82 -13.30
C TRP A 3 -7.58 1.31 -11.96
N ILE A 4 -7.44 2.15 -10.95
CA ILE A 4 -8.01 1.97 -9.63
C ILE A 4 -8.99 3.10 -9.37
N LYS A 5 -9.92 2.90 -8.43
CA LYS A 5 -10.85 3.95 -8.01
C LYS A 5 -10.25 4.77 -6.88
N VAL A 6 -10.38 6.08 -6.99
CA VAL A 6 -10.06 6.99 -5.88
C VAL A 6 -11.31 7.84 -5.66
N PHE A 7 -11.90 7.72 -4.46
CA PHE A 7 -13.11 8.46 -4.14
C PHE A 7 -12.81 9.95 -4.02
N THR A 8 -13.75 10.79 -4.48
CA THR A 8 -13.57 12.24 -4.42
C THR A 8 -13.50 12.79 -3.01
N ASP A 9 -13.99 12.04 -2.02
CA ASP A 9 -13.92 12.41 -0.61
C ASP A 9 -12.75 11.74 0.14
N ILE A 10 -11.73 11.27 -0.59
CA ILE A 10 -10.61 10.55 0.02
C ILE A 10 -9.96 11.34 1.14
N PHE A 11 -9.85 12.66 1.00
CA PHE A 11 -9.23 13.51 2.02
C PHE A 11 -10.10 13.74 3.25
N ALA A 12 -11.36 13.33 3.22
CA ALA A 12 -12.23 13.32 4.39
C ALA A 12 -12.11 12.02 5.20
N ASN A 13 -11.46 11.00 4.65
CA ASN A 13 -11.27 9.73 5.33
C ASN A 13 -10.35 9.90 6.55
N PRO A 14 -10.77 9.45 7.76
CA PRO A 14 -9.96 9.62 8.98
C PRO A 14 -8.57 8.99 8.89
N LYS A 15 -8.44 7.84 8.24
CA LYS A 15 -7.14 7.17 8.10
C LYS A 15 -6.19 7.97 7.22
N ILE A 16 -6.69 8.55 6.15
CA ILE A 16 -5.91 9.41 5.27
C ILE A 16 -5.49 10.69 6.01
N LYS A 17 -6.40 11.28 6.80
CA LYS A 17 -6.07 12.44 7.62
C LYS A 17 -4.94 12.14 8.60
N ILE A 18 -5.00 10.99 9.28
CA ILE A 18 -3.96 10.57 10.21
C ILE A 18 -2.63 10.39 9.47
N LEU A 19 -2.69 9.72 8.32
CA LEU A 19 -1.49 9.46 7.50
C LEU A 19 -0.82 10.77 7.07
N LEU A 20 -1.60 11.74 6.61
CA LEU A 20 -1.08 13.02 6.14
C LEU A 20 -0.52 13.89 7.27
N LYS A 21 -0.93 13.64 8.52
CA LYS A 21 -0.40 14.33 9.70
C LYS A 21 0.99 13.83 10.09
N GLU A 22 1.41 12.67 9.62
CA GLU A 22 2.73 12.16 9.91
C GLU A 22 3.80 13.13 9.40
N ARG A 23 4.98 13.06 10.01
CA ARG A 23 6.10 13.95 9.65
C ARG A 23 6.41 13.91 8.16
N ASP A 24 6.23 12.81 7.51
CA ASP A 24 6.46 12.59 6.09
C ASP A 24 5.16 12.19 5.39
N GLY A 25 4.07 12.83 5.80
CA GLY A 25 2.72 12.43 5.40
C GLY A 25 2.50 12.35 3.91
N ASP A 26 3.05 13.31 3.15
CA ASP A 26 2.91 13.29 1.69
C ASP A 26 3.59 12.06 1.09
N THR A 27 4.74 11.66 1.62
CA THR A 27 5.42 10.44 1.20
C THR A 27 4.59 9.21 1.53
N PHE A 28 4.05 9.12 2.75
CA PHE A 28 3.17 8.01 3.14
C PHE A 28 1.97 7.90 2.21
N PHE A 29 1.34 9.03 1.91
CA PHE A 29 0.17 9.04 1.03
C PHE A 29 0.54 8.62 -0.40
N ARG A 30 1.62 9.16 -0.95
CA ARG A 30 2.08 8.80 -2.29
C ARG A 30 2.37 7.30 -2.37
N VAL A 31 3.05 6.75 -1.37
CA VAL A 31 3.37 5.32 -1.33
C VAL A 31 2.10 4.48 -1.26
N TRP A 32 1.12 4.92 -0.45
CA TRP A 32 -0.18 4.25 -0.39
C TRP A 32 -0.82 4.14 -1.78
N ILE A 33 -0.88 5.25 -2.50
CA ILE A 33 -1.45 5.26 -3.86
C ILE A 33 -0.65 4.33 -4.79
N GLN A 34 0.69 4.34 -4.69
CA GLN A 34 1.52 3.43 -5.50
C GLN A 34 1.25 1.97 -5.17
N LEU A 35 1.07 1.62 -3.90
CA LEU A 35 0.73 0.25 -3.51
C LEU A 35 -0.60 -0.19 -4.13
N LEU A 36 -1.57 0.70 -4.19
CA LEU A 36 -2.84 0.41 -4.87
C LEU A 36 -2.61 0.11 -6.35
N THR A 37 -1.78 0.90 -7.02
CA THR A 37 -1.48 0.67 -8.45
C THR A 37 -0.72 -0.63 -8.66
N ILE A 38 0.21 -0.96 -7.78
CA ILE A 38 0.96 -2.21 -7.85
C ILE A 38 0.00 -3.39 -7.67
N ALA A 39 -0.88 -3.34 -6.67
CA ALA A 39 -1.86 -4.39 -6.45
C ALA A 39 -2.78 -4.56 -7.66
N GLY A 40 -3.18 -3.46 -8.29
CA GLY A 40 -3.98 -3.51 -9.50
C GLY A 40 -3.27 -4.19 -10.65
N GLN A 41 -1.97 -3.95 -10.80
CA GLN A 41 -1.14 -4.60 -11.82
C GLN A 41 -0.96 -6.09 -11.54
N CYS A 42 -0.86 -6.48 -10.26
CA CYS A 42 -0.69 -7.88 -9.89
C CYS A 42 -1.92 -8.74 -10.23
N MET A 43 -3.11 -8.16 -10.25
CA MET A 43 -4.37 -8.85 -10.56
C MET A 43 -4.61 -10.07 -9.66
N GLN A 44 -4.27 -9.96 -8.38
CA GLN A 44 -4.42 -11.04 -7.41
C GLN A 44 -5.19 -10.58 -6.16
N GLU A 45 -6.31 -9.90 -6.40
CA GLU A 45 -7.26 -9.52 -5.36
C GLU A 45 -6.64 -8.69 -4.24
N GLY A 46 -5.77 -7.74 -4.61
CA GLY A 46 -5.14 -6.82 -3.66
C GLY A 46 -3.85 -7.33 -3.05
N LYS A 47 -3.41 -8.52 -3.40
CA LYS A 47 -2.12 -9.06 -2.94
C LYS A 47 -0.97 -8.43 -3.72
N LEU A 48 0.10 -8.09 -3.00
CA LEU A 48 1.31 -7.55 -3.62
C LEU A 48 2.23 -8.72 -3.97
N MET A 49 2.26 -9.09 -5.24
CA MET A 49 2.91 -10.31 -5.71
C MET A 49 3.86 -10.03 -6.87
N ILE A 50 5.02 -10.67 -6.86
CA ILE A 50 5.92 -10.70 -8.02
C ILE A 50 5.30 -11.58 -9.10
N SER A 51 4.79 -12.73 -8.71
CA SER A 51 4.12 -13.70 -9.56
C SER A 51 3.13 -14.50 -8.72
N GLU A 52 2.44 -15.46 -9.32
CA GLU A 52 1.30 -16.15 -8.69
C GLU A 52 1.58 -16.66 -7.28
N ASN A 53 2.77 -17.23 -7.03
CA ASN A 53 3.09 -17.81 -5.72
C ASN A 53 4.33 -17.14 -5.09
N ASN A 54 4.59 -15.88 -5.44
CA ASN A 54 5.80 -15.21 -5.02
C ASN A 54 5.48 -13.82 -4.44
N PRO A 55 5.18 -13.72 -3.13
CA PRO A 55 4.85 -12.44 -2.50
C PRO A 55 6.02 -11.47 -2.54
N MET A 56 5.71 -10.17 -2.71
CA MET A 56 6.72 -9.12 -2.63
C MET A 56 7.22 -8.96 -1.20
N THR A 57 8.54 -8.91 -1.04
CA THR A 57 9.20 -8.60 0.22
C THR A 57 9.30 -7.10 0.44
N VAL A 58 9.65 -6.69 1.66
CA VAL A 58 9.95 -5.27 1.96
C VAL A 58 11.01 -4.74 1.01
N HIS A 59 12.09 -5.49 0.79
CA HIS A 59 13.18 -5.07 -0.09
C HIS A 59 12.71 -4.85 -1.52
N GLU A 60 11.90 -5.76 -2.05
CA GLU A 60 11.37 -5.64 -3.40
C GLU A 60 10.44 -4.42 -3.53
N LEU A 61 9.58 -4.20 -2.56
CA LEU A 61 8.72 -3.02 -2.54
C LEU A 61 9.54 -1.73 -2.42
N ALA A 62 10.58 -1.73 -1.57
CA ALA A 62 11.48 -0.60 -1.42
C ALA A 62 12.16 -0.26 -2.75
N THR A 63 12.61 -1.28 -3.48
CA THR A 63 13.25 -1.11 -4.78
C THR A 63 12.29 -0.51 -5.80
N ILE A 64 11.07 -1.05 -5.90
CA ILE A 64 10.06 -0.58 -6.84
C ILE A 64 9.64 0.86 -6.55
N ILE A 65 9.50 1.19 -5.27
CA ILE A 65 8.97 2.48 -4.82
C ILE A 65 10.08 3.53 -4.63
N HIS A 66 11.34 3.10 -4.74
CA HIS A 66 12.52 3.96 -4.57
C HIS A 66 12.65 4.52 -3.15
N LYS A 67 12.58 3.61 -2.18
CA LYS A 67 12.80 3.92 -0.76
C LYS A 67 13.84 2.98 -0.20
N THR A 68 14.44 3.35 0.95
CA THR A 68 15.27 2.41 1.69
C THR A 68 14.39 1.32 2.32
N ASP A 69 14.99 0.17 2.61
CA ASP A 69 14.28 -0.92 3.26
C ASP A 69 13.68 -0.47 4.59
N ALA A 70 14.46 0.29 5.38
CA ALA A 70 14.00 0.79 6.69
C ALA A 70 12.80 1.73 6.55
N LYS A 71 12.83 2.65 5.59
CA LYS A 71 11.72 3.57 5.34
C LYS A 71 10.49 2.82 4.84
N MET A 72 10.69 1.87 3.93
CA MET A 72 9.59 1.07 3.40
C MET A 72 8.92 0.26 4.50
N GLU A 73 9.70 -0.37 5.37
CA GLU A 73 9.16 -1.12 6.50
C GLU A 73 8.36 -0.22 7.43
N ASN A 74 8.87 0.97 7.73
CA ASN A 74 8.16 1.95 8.54
C ASN A 74 6.81 2.33 7.92
N ILE A 75 6.79 2.58 6.61
CA ILE A 75 5.55 2.93 5.90
C ILE A 75 4.56 1.76 5.95
N LEU A 76 5.01 0.54 5.64
CA LEU A 76 4.15 -0.64 5.65
C LEU A 76 3.56 -0.88 7.05
N ASN A 77 4.36 -0.75 8.09
CA ASN A 77 3.90 -0.92 9.47
C ASN A 77 2.85 0.12 9.84
N LYS A 78 3.02 1.36 9.40
CA LYS A 78 2.02 2.42 9.63
C LYS A 78 0.71 2.09 8.94
N LEU A 79 0.76 1.65 7.70
CA LEU A 79 -0.45 1.27 6.94
C LEU A 79 -1.15 0.08 7.59
N ILE A 80 -0.40 -0.89 8.10
CA ILE A 80 -0.96 -2.03 8.83
C ILE A 80 -1.64 -1.54 10.12
N HIS A 81 -0.99 -0.67 10.87
CA HIS A 81 -1.54 -0.10 12.10
C HIS A 81 -2.86 0.63 11.84
N LEU A 82 -2.97 1.34 10.73
CA LEU A 82 -4.19 2.04 10.33
C LEU A 82 -5.22 1.13 9.66
N GLU A 83 -4.93 -0.15 9.57
CA GLU A 83 -5.81 -1.14 8.95
C GLU A 83 -6.13 -0.84 7.48
N MET A 84 -5.15 -0.27 6.78
CA MET A 84 -5.22 -0.04 5.33
C MET A 84 -4.55 -1.18 4.57
N LEU A 85 -3.66 -1.90 5.23
CA LEU A 85 -2.89 -3.01 4.68
C LEU A 85 -2.91 -4.16 5.67
N ILE A 86 -2.89 -5.39 5.17
CA ILE A 86 -2.83 -6.61 5.98
C ILE A 86 -1.55 -7.35 5.62
N TYR A 87 -0.90 -7.95 6.62
CA TYR A 87 0.21 -8.87 6.38
C TYR A 87 -0.19 -10.24 6.90
N GLN A 88 -0.35 -11.19 6.00
CA GLN A 88 -0.86 -12.52 6.31
C GLN A 88 -0.18 -13.55 5.42
N GLU A 89 0.34 -14.62 6.04
CA GLU A 89 1.03 -15.68 5.30
C GLU A 89 2.14 -15.11 4.41
N ILE A 90 3.00 -14.27 5.00
CA ILE A 90 4.11 -13.57 4.35
C ILE A 90 3.71 -12.70 3.15
N THR A 91 2.44 -12.35 3.03
CA THR A 91 1.91 -11.56 1.91
C THR A 91 1.30 -10.26 2.41
N TYR A 92 1.67 -9.13 1.79
CA TYR A 92 1.02 -7.85 2.00
C TYR A 92 -0.21 -7.78 1.11
N ILE A 93 -1.35 -7.42 1.69
CA ILE A 93 -2.65 -7.41 1.01
C ILE A 93 -3.34 -6.07 1.29
N ILE A 94 -3.83 -5.41 0.26
CA ILE A 94 -4.63 -4.19 0.42
C ILE A 94 -5.95 -4.56 1.08
N LYS A 95 -6.21 -3.98 2.25
CA LYS A 95 -7.48 -4.24 2.96
C LYS A 95 -8.64 -3.62 2.19
N ASN A 96 -9.76 -4.33 2.12
CA ASN A 96 -10.96 -3.87 1.41
C ASN A 96 -10.67 -3.56 -0.07
N TRP A 97 -9.87 -4.39 -0.70
CA TRP A 97 -9.46 -4.22 -2.10
C TRP A 97 -10.64 -3.95 -3.05
N TYR A 98 -11.80 -4.54 -2.78
CA TYR A 98 -12.99 -4.37 -3.61
C TYR A 98 -13.43 -2.89 -3.77
N LYS A 99 -12.96 -2.00 -2.91
CA LYS A 99 -13.28 -0.57 -2.99
C LYS A 99 -12.50 0.15 -4.10
N TYR A 100 -11.43 -0.45 -4.54
CA TYR A 100 -10.51 0.19 -5.48
C TYR A 100 -10.59 -0.44 -6.85
#